data_d374c343a145821f2cd4e094e1168b1e
#
_entry.id   d374c343a145821f2cd4e094e1168b1e
#
_cell.length_a   1.000
_cell.length_b   1.000
_cell.length_c   1.000
_cell.angle_alpha   90.00
_cell.angle_beta   90.00
_cell.angle_gamma   90.00
#
_symmetry.space_group_name_H-M   'P 1'
#
loop_
_entity.id
_entity.type
_entity.pdbx_description
1 polymer ?
#
loop_
_entity_poly.entity_id
_entity_poly.type
_entity_poly.pdbx_seq_one_letter_code
_entity_poly.pdbx_strand_id
1 'polypeptide(L)'
;MKNVKCARCVRCGKEYEAVPNLTNCSCGGILDIVYDYDYIKAHLTKETLKNRVNPTMWRYRELLPVEETTPDTPLRVGWSPLYEEPKLAEMLGLGRLWVKDDGINPTASLKDRASAMAVAKAHEAGAKIIACSSTGNAASSLAGNAAAAGFKTYIFVPERAPKGKVAQLMIFGANVISVKGNYEETFKMSAEAIEKWGWYNRNAAINPYLS
;
A
#
# COMPACT_ATOMS: atom_id res chain seq x y z
N MET A 1 7.47 13.63 -9.28
CA MET A 1 7.94 13.47 -7.87
C MET A 1 9.38 13.95 -7.77
N LYS A 2 9.68 14.98 -6.97
CA LYS A 2 11.05 15.52 -6.82
C LYS A 2 11.97 14.65 -5.95
N ASN A 3 11.38 13.85 -5.08
CA ASN A 3 12.04 12.95 -4.13
C ASN A 3 12.36 11.56 -4.72
N VAL A 4 11.99 11.30 -5.97
CA VAL A 4 12.20 10.03 -6.66
C VAL A 4 13.04 10.24 -7.91
N LYS A 5 14.12 9.47 -8.07
CA LYS A 5 14.99 9.49 -9.26
C LYS A 5 14.41 8.64 -10.40
N CYS A 6 14.08 7.39 -10.09
CA CYS A 6 13.56 6.43 -11.07
C CYS A 6 12.92 5.23 -10.36
N ALA A 7 12.35 4.31 -11.12
CA ALA A 7 12.09 2.94 -10.69
C ALA A 7 13.12 2.03 -11.35
N ARG A 8 13.80 1.16 -10.57
CA ARG A 8 14.88 0.30 -11.06
C ARG A 8 14.52 -1.17 -10.88
N CYS A 9 14.73 -1.95 -11.91
CA CYS A 9 14.54 -3.39 -11.84
C CYS A 9 15.60 -4.06 -10.96
N VAL A 10 15.18 -4.83 -9.96
CA VAL A 10 16.09 -5.55 -9.07
C VAL A 10 16.81 -6.70 -9.77
N ARG A 11 16.29 -7.20 -10.90
CA ARG A 11 16.84 -8.34 -11.64
C ARG A 11 17.86 -7.92 -12.70
N CYS A 12 17.54 -6.92 -13.53
CA CYS A 12 18.36 -6.54 -14.67
C CYS A 12 18.94 -5.12 -14.61
N GLY A 13 18.62 -4.35 -13.58
CA GLY A 13 19.11 -2.98 -13.37
C GLY A 13 18.47 -1.92 -14.29
N LYS A 14 17.57 -2.30 -15.21
CA LYS A 14 16.92 -1.36 -16.13
C LYS A 14 16.11 -0.32 -15.34
N GLU A 15 16.27 0.94 -15.71
CA GLU A 15 15.57 2.07 -15.10
C GLU A 15 14.36 2.50 -15.93
N TYR A 16 13.34 2.99 -15.23
CA TYR A 16 12.09 3.48 -15.77
C TYR A 16 11.71 4.80 -15.10
N GLU A 17 10.99 5.63 -15.80
CA GLU A 17 10.30 6.75 -15.18
C GLU A 17 9.25 6.21 -14.19
N ALA A 18 9.17 6.81 -13.00
CA ALA A 18 8.27 6.39 -11.93
C ALA A 18 6.84 6.91 -12.17
N VAL A 19 6.18 6.42 -13.22
CA VAL A 19 4.78 6.78 -13.56
C VAL A 19 3.78 6.05 -12.65
N PRO A 20 2.60 6.64 -12.33
CA PRO A 20 1.70 6.11 -11.29
C PRO A 20 1.24 4.66 -11.46
N ASN A 21 1.05 4.19 -12.71
CA ASN A 21 0.58 2.86 -13.04
C ASN A 21 1.70 1.88 -13.41
N LEU A 22 2.94 2.21 -13.08
CA LEU A 22 4.09 1.33 -13.32
C LEU A 22 3.95 0.02 -12.54
N THR A 23 4.28 -1.08 -13.19
CA THR A 23 4.28 -2.43 -12.61
C THR A 23 5.64 -3.09 -12.80
N ASN A 24 5.69 -4.26 -13.45
CA ASN A 24 6.93 -5.03 -13.61
C ASN A 24 7.83 -4.50 -14.72
N CYS A 25 9.11 -4.87 -14.65
CA CYS A 25 10.07 -4.71 -15.74
C CYS A 25 9.72 -5.58 -16.94
N SER A 26 10.13 -5.17 -18.13
CA SER A 26 10.01 -5.97 -19.36
C SER A 26 10.69 -7.36 -19.28
N CYS A 27 11.65 -7.56 -18.36
CA CYS A 27 12.25 -8.86 -18.08
C CYS A 27 11.45 -9.72 -17.08
N GLY A 28 10.28 -9.27 -16.63
CA GLY A 28 9.46 -9.91 -15.59
C GLY A 28 9.97 -9.68 -14.16
N GLY A 29 11.03 -8.90 -13.94
CA GLY A 29 11.54 -8.56 -12.61
C GLY A 29 10.70 -7.49 -11.93
N ILE A 30 10.70 -7.48 -10.59
CA ILE A 30 10.07 -6.42 -9.79
C ILE A 30 10.90 -5.13 -9.86
N LEU A 31 10.25 -4.01 -9.61
CA LEU A 31 10.87 -2.69 -9.61
C LEU A 31 10.94 -2.15 -8.19
N ASP A 32 12.04 -1.48 -7.86
CA ASP A 32 12.19 -0.67 -6.64
C ASP A 32 12.18 0.81 -6.98
N ILE A 33 11.61 1.60 -6.09
CA ILE A 33 11.64 3.06 -6.20
C ILE A 33 12.98 3.58 -5.67
N VAL A 34 13.73 4.24 -6.52
CA VAL A 34 15.02 4.86 -6.19
C VAL A 34 14.79 6.31 -5.78
N TYR A 35 15.00 6.60 -4.50
CA TYR A 35 14.81 7.94 -3.94
C TYR A 35 16.00 8.86 -4.17
N ASP A 36 15.72 10.15 -4.27
CA ASP A 36 16.74 11.21 -4.18
C ASP A 36 16.96 11.60 -2.72
N TYR A 37 17.90 10.93 -2.06
CA TYR A 37 18.18 11.18 -0.65
C TYR A 37 18.81 12.54 -0.38
N ASP A 38 19.46 13.16 -1.36
CA ASP A 38 20.03 14.50 -1.20
C ASP A 38 18.90 15.54 -1.20
N TYR A 39 17.93 15.39 -2.11
CA TYR A 39 16.69 16.17 -2.07
C TYR A 39 15.96 15.98 -0.72
N ILE A 40 15.76 14.73 -0.29
CA ILE A 40 15.06 14.42 0.96
C ILE A 40 15.76 15.05 2.17
N LYS A 41 17.06 14.92 2.29
CA LYS A 41 17.85 15.51 3.39
C LYS A 41 17.73 17.03 3.44
N ALA A 42 17.64 17.69 2.28
CA ALA A 42 17.48 19.13 2.20
C ALA A 42 16.09 19.61 2.65
N HIS A 43 15.04 18.78 2.53
CA HIS A 43 13.66 19.17 2.76
C HIS A 43 13.02 18.54 4.02
N LEU A 44 13.55 17.42 4.52
CA LEU A 44 13.06 16.71 5.69
C LEU A 44 14.10 16.68 6.81
N THR A 45 13.92 17.54 7.80
CA THR A 45 14.79 17.63 8.98
C THR A 45 14.02 17.25 10.25
N LYS A 46 14.73 17.03 11.36
CA LYS A 46 14.09 16.82 12.67
C LYS A 46 13.21 18.01 13.07
N GLU A 47 13.63 19.22 12.71
CA GLU A 47 12.89 20.44 13.02
C GLU A 47 11.60 20.54 12.19
N THR A 48 11.66 20.25 10.88
CA THR A 48 10.45 20.22 10.04
C THR A 48 9.45 19.18 10.54
N LEU A 49 9.91 17.99 10.94
CA LEU A 49 9.05 16.94 11.49
C LEU A 49 8.42 17.32 12.82
N LYS A 50 9.19 17.98 13.72
CA LYS A 50 8.69 18.43 15.03
C LYS A 50 7.52 19.42 14.89
N ASN A 51 7.59 20.29 13.89
CA ASN A 51 6.58 21.33 13.66
C ASN A 51 5.36 20.85 12.84
N ARG A 52 5.38 19.62 12.32
CA ARG A 52 4.24 19.05 11.58
C ARG A 52 3.17 18.52 12.52
N VAL A 53 1.95 19.03 12.34
CA VAL A 53 0.77 18.61 13.12
C VAL A 53 0.00 17.45 12.51
N ASN A 54 0.34 17.02 11.26
CA ASN A 54 -0.35 15.92 10.58
C ASN A 54 -0.13 14.58 11.32
N PRO A 55 -1.16 13.98 11.95
CA PRO A 55 -1.05 12.75 12.73
C PRO A 55 -1.29 11.51 11.88
N THR A 56 -0.73 11.46 10.68
CA THR A 56 -0.85 10.33 9.73
C THR A 56 0.49 10.01 9.09
N MET A 57 0.55 8.97 8.26
CA MET A 57 1.75 8.65 7.48
C MET A 57 2.17 9.79 6.55
N TRP A 58 1.25 10.64 6.14
CA TRP A 58 1.48 11.75 5.20
C TRP A 58 2.40 12.85 5.76
N ARG A 59 2.63 12.86 7.08
CA ARG A 59 3.65 13.73 7.70
C ARG A 59 5.07 13.47 7.17
N TYR A 60 5.31 12.32 6.57
CA TYR A 60 6.59 11.89 5.99
C TYR A 60 6.56 11.93 4.45
N ARG A 61 5.82 12.86 3.87
CA ARG A 61 5.54 12.91 2.43
C ARG A 61 6.82 12.87 1.57
N GLU A 62 7.91 13.47 2.04
CA GLU A 62 9.20 13.45 1.34
C GLU A 62 9.83 12.04 1.26
N LEU A 63 9.39 11.12 2.08
CA LEU A 63 9.79 9.70 2.06
C LEU A 63 8.78 8.81 1.32
N LEU A 64 7.71 9.41 0.79
CA LEU A 64 6.67 8.66 0.09
C LEU A 64 6.72 8.98 -1.41
N PRO A 65 6.54 7.95 -2.29
CA PRO A 65 6.61 8.14 -3.74
C PRO A 65 5.30 8.70 -4.31
N VAL A 66 4.93 9.91 -3.87
CA VAL A 66 3.71 10.63 -4.31
C VAL A 66 4.05 12.02 -4.82
N GLU A 67 3.22 12.55 -5.72
CA GLU A 67 3.35 13.93 -6.17
C GLU A 67 2.99 14.91 -5.06
N GLU A 68 3.58 16.10 -5.08
CA GLU A 68 3.32 17.15 -4.08
C GLU A 68 1.83 17.55 -4.05
N THR A 69 1.16 17.49 -5.18
CA THR A 69 -0.24 17.86 -5.37
C THR A 69 -1.24 16.76 -5.03
N THR A 70 -0.78 15.53 -4.80
CA THR A 70 -1.66 14.41 -4.46
C THR A 70 -2.28 14.65 -3.08
N PRO A 71 -3.60 14.61 -2.94
CA PRO A 71 -4.25 14.80 -1.65
C PRO A 71 -3.93 13.64 -0.68
N ASP A 72 -3.92 13.95 0.62
CA ASP A 72 -3.89 12.91 1.65
C ASP A 72 -5.14 12.04 1.55
N THR A 73 -5.01 10.74 1.80
CA THR A 73 -6.19 9.86 1.83
C THR A 73 -7.07 10.14 3.04
N PRO A 74 -8.40 9.94 2.94
CA PRO A 74 -9.34 10.37 4.00
C PRO A 74 -9.17 9.67 5.35
N LEU A 75 -8.71 8.41 5.36
CA LEU A 75 -8.54 7.66 6.59
C LEU A 75 -7.23 8.03 7.29
N ARG A 76 -7.28 8.12 8.63
CA ARG A 76 -6.12 8.38 9.47
C ARG A 76 -5.22 7.14 9.56
N VAL A 77 -4.36 6.94 8.57
CA VAL A 77 -3.41 5.83 8.51
C VAL A 77 -2.06 6.23 9.08
N GLY A 78 -1.46 5.37 9.89
CA GLY A 78 -0.17 5.63 10.52
C GLY A 78 -0.26 6.41 11.82
N TRP A 79 0.86 6.96 12.29
CA TRP A 79 0.98 7.55 13.62
C TRP A 79 0.49 6.63 14.74
N SER A 80 0.66 5.33 14.53
CA SER A 80 0.27 4.30 15.48
C SER A 80 1.11 4.38 16.75
N PRO A 81 0.58 3.98 17.92
CA PRO A 81 1.29 4.00 19.18
C PRO A 81 2.59 3.20 19.16
N LEU A 82 3.52 3.60 19.98
CA LEU A 82 4.75 2.89 20.26
C LEU A 82 4.83 2.68 21.78
N TYR A 83 4.65 1.44 22.22
CA TYR A 83 4.66 1.05 23.63
C TYR A 83 6.04 0.52 24.01
N GLU A 84 6.57 0.98 25.16
CA GLU A 84 7.74 0.37 25.76
C GLU A 84 7.31 -0.86 26.58
N GLU A 85 7.96 -2.01 26.35
CA GLU A 85 7.61 -3.30 26.96
C GLU A 85 8.77 -3.84 27.81
N PRO A 86 8.99 -3.28 29.01
CA PRO A 86 10.15 -3.63 29.85
C PRO A 86 10.13 -5.08 30.33
N LYS A 87 8.96 -5.66 30.64
CA LYS A 87 8.84 -7.05 31.07
C LYS A 87 9.25 -8.02 29.96
N LEU A 88 8.80 -7.76 28.73
CA LEU A 88 9.17 -8.59 27.60
C LEU A 88 10.65 -8.41 27.23
N ALA A 89 11.19 -7.20 27.38
CA ALA A 89 12.61 -6.94 27.20
C ALA A 89 13.45 -7.77 28.18
N GLU A 90 13.10 -7.75 29.46
CA GLU A 90 13.76 -8.54 30.51
C GLU A 90 13.71 -10.04 30.20
N MET A 91 12.54 -10.59 29.86
CA MET A 91 12.38 -12.02 29.51
C MET A 91 13.23 -12.45 28.32
N LEU A 92 13.50 -11.54 27.38
CA LEU A 92 14.31 -11.79 26.19
C LEU A 92 15.78 -11.39 26.34
N GLY A 93 16.20 -10.92 27.51
CA GLY A 93 17.57 -10.43 27.75
C GLY A 93 17.94 -9.18 26.94
N LEU A 94 16.98 -8.37 26.57
CA LEU A 94 17.15 -7.13 25.81
C LEU A 94 17.24 -5.92 26.74
N GLY A 95 18.05 -4.94 26.41
CA GLY A 95 18.15 -3.70 27.18
C GLY A 95 16.86 -2.87 27.13
N ARG A 96 16.23 -2.79 25.95
CA ARG A 96 14.93 -2.10 25.75
C ARG A 96 14.17 -2.76 24.58
N LEU A 97 12.84 -2.75 24.65
CA LEU A 97 11.95 -3.25 23.60
C LEU A 97 10.76 -2.32 23.44
N TRP A 98 10.39 -2.04 22.21
CA TRP A 98 9.17 -1.29 21.88
C TRP A 98 8.30 -2.08 20.90
N VAL A 99 6.99 -2.02 21.12
CA VAL A 99 5.97 -2.57 20.22
C VAL A 99 5.28 -1.45 19.47
N LYS A 100 5.41 -1.46 18.14
CA LYS A 100 4.67 -0.58 17.24
C LYS A 100 3.31 -1.21 16.94
N ASP A 101 2.23 -0.61 17.47
CA ASP A 101 0.89 -1.16 17.33
C ASP A 101 0.19 -0.68 16.06
N ASP A 102 0.42 -1.36 14.94
CA ASP A 102 -0.28 -1.08 13.68
C ASP A 102 -1.68 -1.74 13.60
N GLY A 103 -2.10 -2.47 14.63
CA GLY A 103 -3.49 -2.95 14.78
C GLY A 103 -4.51 -1.83 14.97
N ILE A 104 -4.06 -0.64 15.37
CA ILE A 104 -4.92 0.55 15.53
C ILE A 104 -5.20 1.29 14.22
N ASN A 105 -4.60 0.92 13.10
CA ASN A 105 -4.96 1.47 11.81
C ASN A 105 -6.43 1.22 11.46
N PRO A 106 -7.05 2.02 10.58
CA PRO A 106 -8.50 2.00 10.31
C PRO A 106 -9.11 0.64 9.98
N THR A 107 -8.37 -0.26 9.35
CA THR A 107 -8.84 -1.65 9.07
C THR A 107 -8.09 -2.69 9.92
N ALA A 108 -7.57 -2.26 11.08
CA ALA A 108 -6.86 -3.09 12.06
C ALA A 108 -5.61 -3.81 11.49
N SER A 109 -4.86 -3.16 10.60
CA SER A 109 -3.70 -3.78 9.97
C SER A 109 -2.66 -2.78 9.46
N LEU A 110 -1.39 -3.19 9.49
CA LEU A 110 -0.29 -2.48 8.83
C LEU A 110 -0.52 -2.30 7.32
N LYS A 111 -1.38 -3.12 6.70
CA LYS A 111 -1.69 -3.05 5.26
C LYS A 111 -2.45 -1.78 4.87
N ASP A 112 -3.00 -1.04 5.82
CA ASP A 112 -3.57 0.28 5.56
C ASP A 112 -2.54 1.25 4.96
N ARG A 113 -1.26 1.18 5.36
CA ARG A 113 -0.20 2.02 4.81
C ARG A 113 -0.02 1.81 3.31
N ALA A 114 0.13 0.55 2.88
CA ALA A 114 0.24 0.22 1.46
C ALA A 114 -1.05 0.51 0.69
N SER A 115 -2.22 0.36 1.33
CA SER A 115 -3.51 0.64 0.69
C SER A 115 -3.76 2.14 0.55
N ALA A 116 -3.36 2.97 1.52
CA ALA A 116 -3.37 4.42 1.38
C ALA A 116 -2.46 4.88 0.22
N MET A 117 -1.26 4.30 0.10
CA MET A 117 -0.38 4.55 -1.06
C MET A 117 -1.03 4.13 -2.38
N ALA A 118 -1.68 2.95 -2.43
CA ALA A 118 -2.37 2.49 -3.63
C ALA A 118 -3.49 3.45 -4.05
N VAL A 119 -4.25 3.97 -3.10
CA VAL A 119 -5.31 4.96 -3.35
C VAL A 119 -4.73 6.28 -3.87
N ALA A 120 -3.65 6.78 -3.26
CA ALA A 120 -2.97 7.98 -3.71
C ALA A 120 -2.42 7.82 -5.14
N LYS A 121 -1.74 6.72 -5.44
CA LYS A 121 -1.22 6.43 -6.79
C LYS A 121 -2.33 6.17 -7.81
N ALA A 122 -3.43 5.55 -7.43
CA ALA A 122 -4.61 5.40 -8.28
C ALA A 122 -5.25 6.75 -8.63
N HIS A 123 -5.27 7.69 -7.68
CA HIS A 123 -5.69 9.07 -7.91
C HIS A 123 -4.77 9.75 -8.94
N GLU A 124 -3.44 9.65 -8.77
CA GLU A 124 -2.47 10.20 -9.73
C GLU A 124 -2.59 9.58 -11.13
N ALA A 125 -2.94 8.30 -11.21
CA ALA A 125 -3.20 7.60 -12.47
C ALA A 125 -4.55 7.95 -13.11
N GLY A 126 -5.39 8.75 -12.46
CA GLY A 126 -6.75 9.06 -12.93
C GLY A 126 -7.68 7.84 -12.94
N ALA A 127 -7.34 6.78 -12.21
CA ALA A 127 -8.12 5.56 -12.15
C ALA A 127 -9.49 5.79 -11.49
N LYS A 128 -10.46 4.94 -11.82
CA LYS A 128 -11.80 4.92 -11.18
C LYS A 128 -12.02 3.64 -10.36
N ILE A 129 -11.23 2.63 -10.65
CA ILE A 129 -11.34 1.29 -10.09
C ILE A 129 -9.95 0.82 -9.64
N ILE A 130 -9.90 0.25 -8.45
CA ILE A 130 -8.70 -0.39 -7.91
C ILE A 130 -9.01 -1.87 -7.69
N ALA A 131 -8.13 -2.77 -8.09
CA ALA A 131 -8.35 -4.20 -7.94
C ALA A 131 -7.14 -4.92 -7.33
N CYS A 132 -7.43 -6.02 -6.65
CA CYS A 132 -6.41 -6.95 -6.16
C CYS A 132 -6.93 -8.39 -6.05
N SER A 133 -6.00 -9.33 -5.89
CA SER A 133 -6.26 -10.70 -5.49
C SER A 133 -5.74 -10.93 -4.07
N SER A 134 -6.64 -11.03 -3.10
CA SER A 134 -6.27 -11.32 -1.71
C SER A 134 -7.49 -11.67 -0.86
N THR A 135 -7.34 -12.61 0.08
CA THR A 135 -8.35 -12.93 1.11
C THR A 135 -8.01 -12.35 2.48
N GLY A 136 -6.86 -11.69 2.61
CA GLY A 136 -6.32 -11.21 3.88
C GLY A 136 -6.42 -9.70 4.06
N ASN A 137 -5.59 -9.19 4.94
CA ASN A 137 -5.56 -7.78 5.32
C ASN A 137 -5.23 -6.83 4.14
N ALA A 138 -4.58 -7.32 3.08
CA ALA A 138 -4.35 -6.53 1.87
C ALA A 138 -5.66 -6.17 1.16
N ALA A 139 -6.61 -7.12 1.12
CA ALA A 139 -7.94 -6.90 0.54
C ALA A 139 -8.81 -6.02 1.44
N SER A 140 -8.90 -6.31 2.74
CA SER A 140 -9.73 -5.53 3.66
C SER A 140 -9.25 -4.08 3.79
N SER A 141 -7.93 -3.86 3.86
CA SER A 141 -7.39 -2.51 3.89
C SER A 141 -7.63 -1.75 2.57
N LEU A 142 -7.52 -2.42 1.42
CA LEU A 142 -7.87 -1.79 0.15
C LEU A 142 -9.34 -1.40 0.12
N ALA A 143 -10.24 -2.33 0.47
CA ALA A 143 -11.67 -2.07 0.46
C ALA A 143 -12.04 -0.84 1.32
N GLY A 144 -11.53 -0.76 2.56
CA GLY A 144 -11.79 0.37 3.46
C GLY A 144 -11.21 1.69 2.97
N ASN A 145 -9.92 1.71 2.59
CA ASN A 145 -9.25 2.94 2.13
C ASN A 145 -9.83 3.45 0.80
N ALA A 146 -10.12 2.56 -0.13
CA ALA A 146 -10.68 2.92 -1.43
C ALA A 146 -12.13 3.43 -1.31
N ALA A 147 -12.95 2.79 -0.48
CA ALA A 147 -14.33 3.24 -0.21
C ALA A 147 -14.36 4.65 0.38
N ALA A 148 -13.50 4.93 1.38
CA ALA A 148 -13.38 6.25 1.98
C ALA A 148 -12.97 7.33 0.96
N ALA A 149 -12.17 6.96 -0.05
CA ALA A 149 -11.70 7.85 -1.10
C ALA A 149 -12.61 7.89 -2.35
N GLY A 150 -13.76 7.20 -2.33
CA GLY A 150 -14.73 7.19 -3.43
C GLY A 150 -14.37 6.31 -4.63
N PHE A 151 -13.41 5.39 -4.48
CA PHE A 151 -13.06 4.44 -5.53
C PHE A 151 -13.94 3.18 -5.46
N LYS A 152 -14.27 2.64 -6.63
CA LYS A 152 -14.79 1.28 -6.73
C LYS A 152 -13.65 0.26 -6.59
N THR A 153 -13.93 -0.85 -5.89
CA THR A 153 -12.95 -1.94 -5.76
C THR A 153 -13.50 -3.24 -6.31
N TYR A 154 -12.61 -4.01 -6.97
CA TYR A 154 -12.84 -5.40 -7.34
C TYR A 154 -11.80 -6.27 -6.67
N ILE A 155 -12.25 -7.21 -5.85
CA ILE A 155 -11.36 -8.09 -5.07
C ILE A 155 -11.65 -9.53 -5.47
N PHE A 156 -10.61 -10.16 -6.01
CA PHE A 156 -10.67 -11.55 -6.44
C PHE A 156 -10.26 -12.46 -5.27
N VAL A 157 -11.08 -13.44 -4.97
CA VAL A 157 -10.86 -14.41 -3.90
C VAL A 157 -11.10 -15.82 -4.41
N PRO A 158 -10.31 -16.83 -3.97
CA PRO A 158 -10.66 -18.21 -4.26
C PRO A 158 -12.02 -18.59 -3.64
N GLU A 159 -12.76 -19.50 -4.27
CA GLU A 159 -14.07 -19.94 -3.81
C GLU A 159 -14.07 -20.43 -2.34
N ARG A 160 -12.95 -20.97 -1.88
CA ARG A 160 -12.77 -21.46 -0.51
C ARG A 160 -12.34 -20.39 0.49
N ALA A 161 -12.40 -19.12 0.11
CA ALA A 161 -12.04 -18.02 1.02
C ALA A 161 -12.91 -18.05 2.29
N PRO A 162 -12.33 -17.75 3.47
CA PRO A 162 -13.09 -17.72 4.72
C PRO A 162 -14.27 -16.73 4.65
N LYS A 163 -15.48 -17.20 4.95
CA LYS A 163 -16.72 -16.41 4.86
C LYS A 163 -16.66 -15.10 5.64
N GLY A 164 -16.06 -15.09 6.84
CA GLY A 164 -15.89 -13.88 7.64
C GLY A 164 -15.01 -12.82 6.95
N LYS A 165 -13.97 -13.24 6.21
CA LYS A 165 -13.14 -12.34 5.42
C LYS A 165 -13.89 -11.76 4.21
N VAL A 166 -14.64 -12.61 3.50
CA VAL A 166 -15.50 -12.16 2.39
C VAL A 166 -16.55 -11.15 2.88
N ALA A 167 -17.21 -11.44 4.00
CA ALA A 167 -18.17 -10.54 4.62
C ALA A 167 -17.55 -9.17 4.97
N GLN A 168 -16.32 -9.15 5.51
CA GLN A 168 -15.60 -7.92 5.80
C GLN A 168 -15.37 -7.07 4.54
N LEU A 169 -15.00 -7.69 3.42
CA LEU A 169 -14.83 -6.98 2.15
C LEU A 169 -16.15 -6.38 1.65
N MET A 170 -17.23 -7.14 1.74
CA MET A 170 -18.56 -6.69 1.32
C MET A 170 -19.11 -5.55 2.19
N ILE A 171 -18.89 -5.58 3.51
CA ILE A 171 -19.25 -4.49 4.43
C ILE A 171 -18.56 -3.19 4.05
N PHE A 172 -17.31 -3.25 3.60
CA PHE A 172 -16.59 -2.08 3.08
C PHE A 172 -17.01 -1.68 1.65
N GLY A 173 -18.01 -2.33 1.06
CA GLY A 173 -18.55 -1.98 -0.25
C GLY A 173 -17.75 -2.51 -1.44
N ALA A 174 -16.83 -3.46 -1.24
CA ALA A 174 -16.08 -4.05 -2.33
C ALA A 174 -16.93 -5.00 -3.18
N ASN A 175 -16.70 -4.99 -4.50
CA ASN A 175 -17.22 -6.02 -5.40
C ASN A 175 -16.30 -7.25 -5.29
N VAL A 176 -16.80 -8.32 -4.68
CA VAL A 176 -16.03 -9.54 -4.47
C VAL A 176 -16.32 -10.53 -5.59
N ILE A 177 -15.26 -10.97 -6.28
CA ILE A 177 -15.34 -11.99 -7.34
C ILE A 177 -14.78 -13.29 -6.79
N SER A 178 -15.66 -14.27 -6.61
CA SER A 178 -15.28 -15.63 -6.20
C SER A 178 -14.83 -16.44 -7.41
N VAL A 179 -13.60 -16.89 -7.40
CA VAL A 179 -12.98 -17.64 -8.49
C VAL A 179 -12.95 -19.13 -8.12
N LYS A 180 -13.48 -19.98 -9.00
CA LYS A 180 -13.36 -21.44 -8.88
C LYS A 180 -11.91 -21.82 -9.15
N GLY A 181 -11.22 -22.28 -8.10
CA GLY A 181 -9.82 -22.65 -8.18
C GLY A 181 -9.02 -22.25 -6.96
N ASN A 182 -7.69 -22.35 -7.08
CA ASN A 182 -6.74 -22.00 -6.04
C ASN A 182 -6.35 -20.51 -6.09
N TYR A 183 -5.40 -20.12 -5.24
CA TYR A 183 -4.91 -18.73 -5.19
C TYR A 183 -4.20 -18.30 -6.47
N GLU A 184 -3.43 -19.19 -7.09
CA GLU A 184 -2.69 -18.89 -8.32
C GLU A 184 -3.63 -18.58 -9.49
N GLU A 185 -4.66 -19.41 -9.68
CA GLU A 185 -5.70 -19.20 -10.69
C GLU A 185 -6.47 -17.91 -10.43
N THR A 186 -6.78 -17.61 -9.16
CA THR A 186 -7.41 -16.35 -8.74
C THR A 186 -6.54 -15.14 -9.06
N PHE A 187 -5.23 -15.23 -8.78
CA PHE A 187 -4.27 -14.19 -9.09
C PHE A 187 -4.16 -13.94 -10.60
N LYS A 188 -4.05 -15.01 -11.39
CA LYS A 188 -3.99 -14.94 -12.85
C LYS A 188 -5.24 -14.26 -13.43
N MET A 189 -6.43 -14.71 -13.02
CA MET A 189 -7.68 -14.09 -13.45
C MET A 189 -7.76 -12.61 -13.08
N SER A 190 -7.30 -12.24 -11.87
CA SER A 190 -7.27 -10.84 -11.45
C SER A 190 -6.31 -10.01 -12.32
N ALA A 191 -5.15 -10.55 -12.68
CA ALA A 191 -4.17 -9.87 -13.53
C ALA A 191 -4.73 -9.64 -14.95
N GLU A 192 -5.34 -10.65 -15.55
CA GLU A 192 -6.01 -10.56 -16.86
C GLU A 192 -7.14 -9.52 -16.85
N ALA A 193 -7.96 -9.51 -15.79
CA ALA A 193 -9.04 -8.53 -15.64
C ALA A 193 -8.52 -7.09 -15.50
N ILE A 194 -7.50 -6.91 -14.65
CA ILE A 194 -6.87 -5.60 -14.42
C ILE A 194 -6.29 -5.04 -15.71
N GLU A 195 -5.55 -5.86 -16.47
CA GLU A 195 -4.97 -5.48 -17.75
C GLU A 195 -6.06 -5.14 -18.79
N LYS A 196 -7.04 -6.03 -18.96
CA LYS A 196 -8.11 -5.89 -19.95
C LYS A 196 -8.95 -4.62 -19.78
N TRP A 197 -9.22 -4.23 -18.53
CA TRP A 197 -10.11 -3.10 -18.24
C TRP A 197 -9.36 -1.85 -17.74
N GLY A 198 -8.03 -1.88 -17.69
CA GLY A 198 -7.21 -0.75 -17.27
C GLY A 198 -7.43 -0.34 -15.81
N TRP A 199 -7.73 -1.29 -14.92
CA TRP A 199 -7.90 -1.01 -13.49
C TRP A 199 -6.55 -0.78 -12.81
N TYR A 200 -6.55 0.02 -11.74
CA TYR A 200 -5.33 0.19 -10.96
C TYR A 200 -4.99 -1.08 -10.16
N ASN A 201 -3.77 -1.57 -10.32
CA ASN A 201 -3.32 -2.82 -9.72
C ASN A 201 -2.75 -2.60 -8.32
N ARG A 202 -3.42 -3.13 -7.28
CA ARG A 202 -2.95 -3.04 -5.89
C ARG A 202 -2.15 -4.27 -5.45
N ASN A 203 -1.90 -5.26 -6.30
CA ASN A 203 -1.11 -6.43 -5.90
C ASN A 203 0.35 -6.01 -5.61
N ALA A 204 0.77 -6.10 -4.33
CA ALA A 204 2.08 -5.65 -3.88
C ALA A 204 3.25 -6.42 -4.54
N ALA A 205 3.00 -7.66 -4.98
CA ALA A 205 4.01 -8.46 -5.70
C ALA A 205 4.48 -7.84 -7.02
N ILE A 206 3.71 -6.91 -7.60
CA ILE A 206 4.01 -6.31 -8.90
C ILE A 206 3.93 -4.78 -8.91
N ASN A 207 3.41 -4.17 -7.87
CA ASN A 207 3.29 -2.71 -7.79
C ASN A 207 4.43 -2.14 -6.92
N PRO A 208 5.39 -1.40 -7.50
CA PRO A 208 6.60 -0.94 -6.81
C PRO A 208 6.35 0.10 -5.72
N TYR A 209 5.18 0.73 -5.70
CA TYR A 209 4.83 1.76 -4.71
C TYR A 209 4.30 1.20 -3.39
N LEU A 210 4.14 -0.13 -3.28
CA LEU A 210 3.47 -0.79 -2.15
C LEU A 210 4.38 -1.69 -1.32
N SER A 211 5.68 -1.70 -1.62
CA SER A 211 6.71 -2.49 -0.95
C SER A 211 7.43 -1.69 0.12
#